data_dba89a50ba4f1cfc0a3707069cd92417
#
_entry.id   dba89a50ba4f1cfc0a3707069cd92417
#
_cell.length_a   1.000
_cell.length_b   1.000
_cell.length_c   1.000
_cell.angle_alpha   90.00
_cell.angle_beta   90.00
_cell.angle_gamma   90.00
#
_symmetry.space_group_name_H-M   'P 1'
#
loop_
_entity.id
_entity.type
_entity.pdbx_description
1 polymer ?
#
loop_
_entity_poly.entity_id
_entity_poly.type
_entity_poly.pdbx_seq_one_letter_code
_entity_poly.pdbx_strand_id
1 'polypeptide(L)'
;KLQQVDLSPYRKGQRFQALCFEMARDLTRDYVSQPGCEAPAHVLFQQIVRIIERYLREKVQPLPPTQLVDAFLSPYYGWIVERLVEGIKPDSTAGEAPEIPRYEANRGPGSTAEVDFRTSRDVRPVIRSHVNYVVADTKKWEQSAAYHIDTHEVVVAFVKNAGLGFAVPYLHNGQTHDYVPDFIIRLRGDDERYLILETKGYDPMRDVKTQAAQRWVDAVNADARFGHWSYAVVSNVTDVPAALTRVSPLL
;
A
#
# COMPACT_ATOMS: atom_id res chain seq x y z
N LYS A 1 -22.13 29.18 20.07
CA LYS A 1 -21.45 29.74 18.87
C LYS A 1 -21.17 28.61 17.91
N LEU A 2 -21.73 28.65 16.70
CA LEU A 2 -21.34 27.77 15.62
C LEU A 2 -19.98 28.26 15.08
N GLN A 3 -19.01 27.36 15.01
CA GLN A 3 -17.70 27.64 14.46
C GLN A 3 -17.52 26.78 13.21
N GLN A 4 -17.17 27.41 12.11
CA GLN A 4 -16.85 26.70 10.89
C GLN A 4 -15.42 26.16 11.01
N VAL A 5 -15.24 24.85 10.82
CA VAL A 5 -13.94 24.17 10.88
C VAL A 5 -13.48 23.88 9.46
N ASP A 6 -12.24 24.25 9.14
CA ASP A 6 -11.63 23.88 7.87
C ASP A 6 -11.13 22.41 7.94
N LEU A 7 -11.75 21.53 7.15
CA LEU A 7 -11.41 20.12 7.05
C LEU A 7 -10.37 19.82 5.97
N SER A 8 -9.90 20.81 5.22
CA SER A 8 -8.93 20.61 4.13
C SER A 8 -7.63 19.91 4.56
N PRO A 9 -7.02 20.25 5.72
CA PRO A 9 -5.82 19.55 6.20
C PRO A 9 -6.10 18.08 6.51
N TYR A 10 -7.23 17.78 7.15
CA TYR A 10 -7.67 16.41 7.43
C TYR A 10 -7.80 15.61 6.12
N ARG A 11 -8.57 16.14 5.15
CA ARG A 11 -8.85 15.47 3.88
C ARG A 11 -7.59 15.16 3.08
N LYS A 12 -6.60 16.06 3.08
CA LYS A 12 -5.31 15.85 2.41
C LYS A 12 -4.45 14.80 3.09
N GLY A 13 -4.50 14.73 4.41
CA GLY A 13 -3.70 13.80 5.21
C GLY A 13 -4.24 12.36 5.24
N GLN A 14 -5.51 12.16 4.89
CA GLN A 14 -6.19 10.86 5.02
C GLN A 14 -6.34 10.14 3.69
N ARG A 15 -6.12 8.82 3.71
CA ARG A 15 -6.44 7.92 2.61
C ARG A 15 -7.73 7.17 2.95
N PHE A 16 -8.71 7.23 2.07
CA PHE A 16 -10.00 6.54 2.27
C PHE A 16 -9.82 5.05 2.58
N GLN A 17 -8.95 4.38 1.83
CA GLN A 17 -8.66 2.96 2.06
C GLN A 17 -8.04 2.70 3.45
N ALA A 18 -7.13 3.55 3.92
CA ALA A 18 -6.55 3.42 5.26
C ALA A 18 -7.63 3.59 6.34
N LEU A 19 -8.53 4.53 6.15
CA LEU A 19 -9.68 4.73 7.06
C LEU A 19 -10.64 3.54 7.04
N CYS A 20 -10.92 2.95 5.87
CA CYS A 20 -11.69 1.70 5.77
C CYS A 20 -11.00 0.55 6.52
N PHE A 21 -9.67 0.46 6.44
CA PHE A 21 -8.89 -0.55 7.15
C PHE A 21 -8.95 -0.36 8.66
N GLU A 22 -8.88 0.88 9.16
CA GLU A 22 -9.04 1.17 10.58
C GLU A 22 -10.42 0.75 11.10
N MET A 23 -11.47 1.11 10.38
CA MET A 23 -12.84 0.69 10.72
C MET A 23 -12.99 -0.84 10.66
N ALA A 24 -12.42 -1.49 9.63
CA ALA A 24 -12.45 -2.95 9.51
C ALA A 24 -11.68 -3.66 10.63
N ARG A 25 -10.56 -3.09 11.05
CA ARG A 25 -9.79 -3.60 12.20
C ARG A 25 -10.65 -3.61 13.47
N ASP A 26 -11.31 -2.49 13.75
CA ASP A 26 -12.12 -2.35 14.95
C ASP A 26 -13.31 -3.32 14.92
N LEU A 27 -14.02 -3.40 13.80
CA LEU A 27 -15.10 -4.37 13.62
C LEU A 27 -14.61 -5.83 13.69
N THR A 28 -13.48 -6.15 13.08
CA THR A 28 -12.91 -7.51 13.14
C THR A 28 -12.58 -7.89 14.57
N ARG A 29 -11.97 -6.99 15.32
CA ARG A 29 -11.65 -7.23 16.74
C ARG A 29 -12.91 -7.51 17.55
N ASP A 30 -13.96 -6.72 17.33
CA ASP A 30 -15.21 -6.87 18.04
C ASP A 30 -15.89 -8.22 17.71
N TYR A 31 -15.89 -8.65 16.44
CA TYR A 31 -16.42 -9.95 16.03
C TYR A 31 -15.62 -11.13 16.58
N VAL A 32 -14.30 -11.09 16.50
CA VAL A 32 -13.42 -12.17 17.00
C VAL A 32 -13.52 -12.31 18.52
N SER A 33 -13.83 -11.20 19.21
CA SER A 33 -14.02 -11.21 20.68
C SER A 33 -15.36 -11.82 21.12
N GLN A 34 -16.29 -12.06 20.19
CA GLN A 34 -17.60 -12.62 20.55
C GLN A 34 -17.49 -14.12 20.86
N PRO A 35 -18.17 -14.61 21.90
CA PRO A 35 -18.21 -16.04 22.19
C PRO A 35 -18.76 -16.83 20.99
N GLY A 36 -18.04 -17.90 20.60
CA GLY A 36 -18.46 -18.77 19.49
C GLY A 36 -18.01 -18.32 18.11
N CYS A 37 -17.23 -17.27 17.98
CA CYS A 37 -16.60 -16.89 16.71
C CYS A 37 -15.37 -17.79 16.48
N GLU A 38 -15.46 -18.72 15.52
CA GLU A 38 -14.34 -19.59 15.10
C GLU A 38 -13.61 -19.06 13.86
N ALA A 39 -14.09 -17.97 13.27
CA ALA A 39 -13.54 -17.45 12.03
C ALA A 39 -12.18 -16.79 12.26
N PRO A 40 -11.17 -17.11 11.44
CA PRO A 40 -9.85 -16.47 11.53
C PRO A 40 -9.95 -14.97 11.28
N ALA A 41 -9.30 -14.16 12.13
CA ALA A 41 -9.34 -12.70 12.05
C ALA A 41 -8.93 -12.15 10.66
N HIS A 42 -7.94 -12.77 10.01
CA HIS A 42 -7.46 -12.33 8.69
C HIS A 42 -8.49 -12.54 7.57
N VAL A 43 -9.31 -13.60 7.67
CA VAL A 43 -10.39 -13.87 6.70
C VAL A 43 -11.53 -12.88 6.91
N LEU A 44 -11.93 -12.67 8.16
CA LEU A 44 -12.98 -11.71 8.51
C LEU A 44 -12.60 -10.28 8.11
N PHE A 45 -11.37 -9.88 8.39
CA PHE A 45 -10.88 -8.55 8.08
C PHE A 45 -11.08 -8.20 6.60
N GLN A 46 -10.70 -9.09 5.69
CA GLN A 46 -10.83 -8.87 4.26
C GLN A 46 -12.29 -8.75 3.82
N GLN A 47 -13.16 -9.56 4.37
CA GLN A 47 -14.60 -9.48 4.10
C GLN A 47 -15.19 -8.17 4.60
N ILE A 48 -14.83 -7.78 5.82
CA ILE A 48 -15.32 -6.54 6.45
C ILE A 48 -14.85 -5.31 5.69
N VAL A 49 -13.58 -5.26 5.24
CA VAL A 49 -13.07 -4.15 4.39
C VAL A 49 -13.95 -3.97 3.15
N ARG A 50 -14.27 -5.06 2.43
CA ARG A 50 -15.11 -5.00 1.23
C ARG A 50 -16.52 -4.50 1.53
N ILE A 51 -17.09 -4.97 2.63
CA ILE A 51 -18.43 -4.55 3.06
C ILE A 51 -18.43 -3.05 3.37
N ILE A 52 -17.43 -2.56 4.11
CA ILE A 52 -17.27 -1.15 4.44
C ILE A 52 -17.13 -0.30 3.18
N GLU A 53 -16.20 -0.66 2.29
CA GLU A 53 -15.99 0.09 1.05
C GLU A 53 -17.25 0.15 0.19
N ARG A 54 -17.93 -0.99 0.02
CA ARG A 54 -19.19 -1.06 -0.73
C ARG A 54 -20.28 -0.21 -0.07
N TYR A 55 -20.46 -0.34 1.23
CA TYR A 55 -21.46 0.43 1.96
C TYR A 55 -21.21 1.93 1.82
N LEU A 56 -19.98 2.37 2.03
CA LEU A 56 -19.65 3.79 1.93
C LEU A 56 -19.85 4.34 0.51
N ARG A 57 -19.49 3.58 -0.52
CA ARG A 57 -19.63 4.03 -1.91
C ARG A 57 -21.07 3.98 -2.44
N GLU A 58 -21.85 2.99 -2.03
CA GLU A 58 -23.19 2.76 -2.58
C GLU A 58 -24.33 3.38 -1.72
N LYS A 59 -24.11 3.49 -0.42
CA LYS A 59 -25.17 3.89 0.53
C LYS A 59 -24.94 5.25 1.19
N VAL A 60 -23.71 5.73 1.23
CA VAL A 60 -23.38 7.03 1.81
C VAL A 60 -23.25 8.07 0.70
N GLN A 61 -24.13 9.07 0.72
CA GLN A 61 -24.12 10.16 -0.24
C GLN A 61 -23.74 11.47 0.48
N PRO A 62 -22.48 11.90 0.39
CA PRO A 62 -22.08 13.17 0.99
C PRO A 62 -22.72 14.34 0.24
N LEU A 63 -23.36 15.23 0.99
CA LEU A 63 -23.90 16.47 0.42
C LEU A 63 -22.82 17.55 0.43
N PRO A 64 -22.67 18.33 -0.65
CA PRO A 64 -21.71 19.44 -0.65
C PRO A 64 -21.91 20.39 0.53
N PRO A 65 -20.85 20.83 1.22
CA PRO A 65 -19.41 20.70 0.88
C PRO A 65 -18.73 19.46 1.48
N THR A 66 -19.45 18.44 1.97
CA THR A 66 -18.89 17.24 2.57
C THR A 66 -18.33 16.29 1.50
N GLN A 67 -17.35 15.48 1.91
CA GLN A 67 -16.74 14.43 1.10
C GLN A 67 -16.89 13.07 1.78
N LEU A 68 -16.73 11.99 1.02
CA LEU A 68 -16.91 10.63 1.55
C LEU A 68 -15.95 10.32 2.72
N VAL A 69 -14.75 10.88 2.69
CA VAL A 69 -13.76 10.75 3.77
C VAL A 69 -14.24 11.38 5.10
N ASP A 70 -15.17 12.32 5.07
CA ASP A 70 -15.73 12.93 6.28
C ASP A 70 -16.65 11.96 7.03
N ALA A 71 -17.08 10.86 6.41
CA ALA A 71 -17.86 9.79 7.04
C ALA A 71 -17.13 9.11 8.21
N PHE A 72 -15.80 9.24 8.26
CA PHE A 72 -15.00 8.72 9.37
C PHE A 72 -14.87 9.68 10.56
N LEU A 73 -15.47 10.85 10.49
CA LEU A 73 -15.55 11.79 11.61
C LEU A 73 -16.76 11.51 12.48
N SER A 74 -16.65 11.83 13.77
CA SER A 74 -17.81 11.79 14.69
C SER A 74 -18.85 12.85 14.28
N PRO A 75 -20.16 12.55 14.35
CA PRO A 75 -20.79 11.32 14.85
C PRO A 75 -20.98 10.22 13.77
N TYR A 76 -20.69 10.52 12.51
CA TYR A 76 -20.98 9.64 11.37
C TYR A 76 -20.31 8.27 11.49
N TYR A 77 -19.07 8.22 11.97
CA TYR A 77 -18.34 6.98 12.20
C TYR A 77 -19.15 6.01 13.07
N GLY A 78 -19.64 6.46 14.20
CA GLY A 78 -20.43 5.62 15.12
C GLY A 78 -21.71 5.09 14.47
N TRP A 79 -22.45 5.94 13.77
CA TRP A 79 -23.69 5.53 13.09
C TRP A 79 -23.44 4.48 11.98
N ILE A 80 -22.33 4.63 11.25
CA ILE A 80 -21.96 3.68 10.21
C ILE A 80 -21.56 2.34 10.83
N VAL A 81 -20.77 2.36 11.90
CA VAL A 81 -20.39 1.15 12.64
C VAL A 81 -21.61 0.41 13.16
N GLU A 82 -22.56 1.09 13.80
CA GLU A 82 -23.81 0.49 14.29
C GLU A 82 -24.57 -0.20 13.15
N ARG A 83 -24.74 0.47 12.02
CA ARG A 83 -25.41 -0.10 10.83
C ARG A 83 -24.70 -1.31 10.26
N LEU A 84 -23.38 -1.27 10.21
CA LEU A 84 -22.59 -2.38 9.71
C LEU A 84 -22.65 -3.59 10.65
N VAL A 85 -22.57 -3.37 11.96
CA VAL A 85 -22.68 -4.47 12.96
C VAL A 85 -24.02 -5.20 12.84
N GLU A 86 -25.11 -4.48 12.62
CA GLU A 86 -26.45 -5.08 12.43
C GLU A 86 -26.52 -5.97 11.16
N GLY A 87 -25.78 -5.60 10.11
CA GLY A 87 -25.87 -6.22 8.79
C GLY A 87 -24.79 -7.25 8.46
N ILE A 88 -23.65 -7.25 9.17
CA ILE A 88 -22.54 -8.13 8.86
C ILE A 88 -22.80 -9.52 9.47
N LYS A 89 -22.76 -10.52 8.58
CA LYS A 89 -22.76 -11.96 8.97
C LYS A 89 -21.43 -12.55 8.51
N PRO A 90 -20.50 -12.84 9.44
CA PRO A 90 -19.21 -13.43 9.09
C PRO A 90 -19.36 -14.78 8.37
N ASP A 91 -18.61 -14.96 7.29
CA ASP A 91 -18.50 -16.21 6.56
C ASP A 91 -17.03 -16.66 6.50
N SER A 92 -16.70 -17.69 7.27
CA SER A 92 -15.35 -18.25 7.32
C SER A 92 -15.04 -19.21 6.18
N THR A 93 -16.04 -19.59 5.39
CA THR A 93 -15.88 -20.58 4.30
C THR A 93 -15.35 -19.97 3.02
N ALA A 94 -15.52 -18.67 2.83
CA ALA A 94 -15.15 -17.96 1.60
C ALA A 94 -13.63 -17.80 1.42
N GLY A 95 -12.83 -17.98 2.47
CA GLY A 95 -11.39 -17.77 2.42
C GLY A 95 -11.01 -16.30 2.25
N GLU A 96 -9.71 -16.06 2.10
CA GLU A 96 -9.18 -14.73 1.82
C GLU A 96 -9.16 -14.46 0.30
N ALA A 97 -9.77 -13.37 -0.12
CA ALA A 97 -9.64 -12.91 -1.50
C ALA A 97 -8.73 -11.68 -1.56
N PRO A 98 -7.82 -11.59 -2.53
CA PRO A 98 -6.92 -10.45 -2.66
C PRO A 98 -7.68 -9.15 -2.88
N GLU A 99 -7.27 -8.07 -2.25
CA GLU A 99 -7.77 -6.73 -2.49
C GLU A 99 -6.68 -5.83 -3.07
N ILE A 100 -7.05 -5.12 -4.13
CA ILE A 100 -6.13 -4.20 -4.79
C ILE A 100 -6.22 -2.85 -4.12
N PRO A 101 -5.10 -2.29 -3.64
CA PRO A 101 -5.04 -0.90 -3.24
C PRO A 101 -5.41 0.01 -4.40
N ARG A 102 -6.35 0.92 -4.20
CA ARG A 102 -6.79 1.87 -5.22
C ARG A 102 -6.31 3.25 -4.87
N TYR A 103 -5.99 4.05 -5.88
CA TYR A 103 -5.73 5.45 -5.62
C TYR A 103 -7.01 6.19 -5.25
N GLU A 104 -6.86 7.22 -4.47
CA GLU A 104 -7.98 8.02 -3.97
C GLU A 104 -8.38 9.11 -4.98
N ALA A 105 -9.67 9.20 -5.28
CA ALA A 105 -10.17 10.22 -6.20
C ALA A 105 -9.88 11.66 -5.72
N ASN A 106 -9.84 11.86 -4.40
CA ASN A 106 -9.54 13.16 -3.78
C ASN A 106 -8.05 13.49 -3.71
N ARG A 107 -7.16 12.50 -3.92
CA ARG A 107 -5.70 12.66 -3.95
C ARG A 107 -5.13 12.52 -5.36
N GLY A 108 -5.85 11.81 -6.22
CA GLY A 108 -5.39 11.42 -7.54
C GLY A 108 -4.34 10.29 -7.52
N PRO A 109 -3.85 9.87 -8.67
CA PRO A 109 -2.72 8.96 -8.77
C PRO A 109 -1.45 9.65 -8.27
N GLY A 110 -0.61 8.94 -7.52
CA GLY A 110 0.72 9.42 -7.15
C GLY A 110 1.59 9.59 -8.40
N SER A 111 2.42 10.62 -8.40
CA SER A 111 3.32 10.93 -9.51
C SER A 111 4.73 11.19 -9.02
N THR A 112 5.72 10.66 -9.75
CA THR A 112 7.13 11.00 -9.51
C THR A 112 7.44 12.48 -9.76
N ALA A 113 6.60 13.20 -10.50
CA ALA A 113 6.69 14.63 -10.69
C ALA A 113 6.44 15.45 -9.41
N GLU A 114 5.78 14.84 -8.42
CA GLU A 114 5.51 15.47 -7.12
C GLU A 114 6.61 15.22 -6.09
N VAL A 115 7.62 14.42 -6.45
CA VAL A 115 8.76 14.11 -5.59
C VAL A 115 9.75 15.26 -5.64
N ASP A 116 9.58 16.20 -4.73
CA ASP A 116 10.48 17.35 -4.53
C ASP A 116 10.67 17.59 -3.02
N PHE A 117 11.89 17.39 -2.54
CA PHE A 117 12.21 17.62 -1.12
C PHE A 117 13.69 17.97 -0.92
N ARG A 118 13.99 18.62 0.19
CA ARG A 118 15.35 18.92 0.62
C ARG A 118 15.84 17.86 1.59
N THR A 119 17.10 17.48 1.45
CA THR A 119 17.73 16.50 2.33
C THR A 119 19.16 16.92 2.68
N SER A 120 19.59 16.54 3.89
CA SER A 120 21.00 16.60 4.32
C SER A 120 21.71 15.24 4.24
N ARG A 121 20.98 14.21 3.75
CA ARG A 121 21.53 12.86 3.60
C ARG A 121 22.37 12.75 2.33
N ASP A 122 23.22 11.73 2.27
CA ASP A 122 23.99 11.44 1.08
C ASP A 122 23.07 11.10 -0.10
N VAL A 123 23.37 11.64 -1.26
CA VAL A 123 22.62 11.42 -2.50
C VAL A 123 23.51 10.83 -3.58
N ARG A 124 22.91 10.02 -4.45
CA ARG A 124 23.56 9.47 -5.64
C ARG A 124 22.83 9.95 -6.90
N PRO A 125 23.52 10.53 -7.89
CA PRO A 125 22.91 10.81 -9.17
C PRO A 125 22.55 9.51 -9.90
N VAL A 126 21.42 9.50 -10.60
CA VAL A 126 20.89 8.37 -11.35
C VAL A 126 20.40 8.82 -12.72
N ILE A 127 20.38 7.90 -13.69
CA ILE A 127 20.08 8.18 -15.09
C ILE A 127 18.70 7.63 -15.47
N ARG A 128 18.39 6.38 -15.02
CA ARG A 128 17.14 5.70 -15.38
C ARG A 128 16.02 5.94 -14.36
N SER A 129 16.03 7.09 -13.71
CA SER A 129 14.98 7.46 -12.75
C SER A 129 14.31 8.76 -13.17
N HIS A 130 13.04 8.92 -12.86
CA HIS A 130 12.31 10.18 -13.03
C HIS A 130 12.77 11.26 -12.05
N VAL A 131 13.40 10.86 -10.94
CA VAL A 131 14.05 11.76 -9.99
C VAL A 131 15.56 11.77 -10.24
N ASN A 132 16.19 12.92 -10.10
CA ASN A 132 17.60 13.08 -10.46
C ASN A 132 18.60 12.46 -9.47
N TYR A 133 18.16 12.24 -8.23
CA TYR A 133 19.01 11.65 -7.18
C TYR A 133 18.25 10.60 -6.39
N VAL A 134 18.97 9.56 -5.98
CA VAL A 134 18.52 8.62 -4.94
C VAL A 134 19.10 9.07 -3.60
N VAL A 135 18.24 9.25 -2.61
CA VAL A 135 18.62 9.54 -1.22
C VAL A 135 18.82 8.24 -0.47
N ALA A 136 19.96 8.08 0.20
CA ALA A 136 20.23 6.92 1.02
C ALA A 136 19.74 7.13 2.46
N ASP A 137 18.98 6.18 2.98
CA ASP A 137 18.63 6.11 4.40
C ASP A 137 19.78 5.52 5.21
N THR A 138 20.54 4.58 4.63
CA THR A 138 21.77 4.00 5.16
C THR A 138 22.92 4.22 4.18
N LYS A 139 24.06 4.69 4.71
CA LYS A 139 25.18 5.29 3.92
C LYS A 139 25.77 4.50 2.76
N LYS A 140 25.51 3.19 2.58
CA LYS A 140 26.15 2.41 1.50
C LYS A 140 25.19 1.46 0.78
N TRP A 141 24.18 0.98 1.45
CA TRP A 141 23.38 -0.14 0.96
C TRP A 141 22.47 0.26 -0.19
N GLU A 142 21.64 1.27 0.02
CA GLU A 142 20.67 1.73 -0.99
C GLU A 142 21.33 2.44 -2.17
N GLN A 143 22.46 3.15 -1.94
CA GLN A 143 23.24 3.73 -3.04
C GLN A 143 23.84 2.66 -3.94
N SER A 144 24.33 1.56 -3.36
CA SER A 144 24.86 0.45 -4.12
C SER A 144 23.75 -0.31 -4.83
N ALA A 145 22.60 -0.52 -4.21
CA ALA A 145 21.42 -1.08 -4.86
C ALA A 145 20.96 -0.20 -6.04
N ALA A 146 20.84 1.10 -5.83
CA ALA A 146 20.51 2.05 -6.89
C ALA A 146 21.49 2.02 -8.05
N TYR A 147 22.79 1.81 -7.79
CA TYR A 147 23.80 1.64 -8.84
C TYR A 147 23.53 0.41 -9.70
N HIS A 148 23.30 -0.73 -9.06
CA HIS A 148 23.01 -1.97 -9.78
C HIS A 148 21.71 -1.87 -10.58
N ILE A 149 20.68 -1.21 -10.04
CA ILE A 149 19.42 -1.00 -10.74
C ILE A 149 19.63 -0.08 -11.95
N ASP A 150 20.30 1.07 -11.74
CA ASP A 150 20.49 2.11 -12.76
C ASP A 150 21.34 1.63 -13.96
N THR A 151 22.25 0.69 -13.73
CA THR A 151 23.16 0.17 -14.75
C THR A 151 22.70 -1.13 -15.41
N HIS A 152 21.67 -1.81 -14.84
CA HIS A 152 21.25 -3.12 -15.33
C HIS A 152 20.44 -3.01 -16.63
N GLU A 153 20.77 -3.85 -17.61
CA GLU A 153 20.20 -3.80 -18.97
C GLU A 153 18.68 -3.99 -19.03
N VAL A 154 18.13 -4.83 -18.14
CA VAL A 154 16.69 -5.13 -18.10
C VAL A 154 15.85 -4.00 -17.47
N VAL A 155 16.48 -2.99 -16.86
CA VAL A 155 15.80 -1.88 -16.24
C VAL A 155 15.51 -0.77 -17.26
N VAL A 156 14.24 -0.43 -17.40
CA VAL A 156 13.80 0.71 -18.23
C VAL A 156 13.82 1.99 -17.40
N ALA A 157 13.21 1.95 -16.24
CA ALA A 157 13.17 3.09 -15.31
C ALA A 157 12.99 2.57 -13.88
N PHE A 158 13.33 3.37 -12.89
CA PHE A 158 13.07 3.06 -11.49
C PHE A 158 12.86 4.31 -10.65
N VAL A 159 12.35 4.12 -9.45
CA VAL A 159 12.29 5.16 -8.43
C VAL A 159 12.56 4.57 -7.06
N LYS A 160 13.36 5.26 -6.25
CA LYS A 160 13.36 5.00 -4.81
C LYS A 160 12.09 5.61 -4.21
N ASN A 161 11.41 4.84 -3.38
CA ASN A 161 10.16 5.25 -2.74
C ASN A 161 10.41 6.23 -1.56
N ALA A 162 11.10 7.33 -1.86
CA ALA A 162 11.35 8.42 -0.92
C ALA A 162 10.50 9.62 -1.35
N GLY A 163 9.53 10.00 -0.54
CA GLY A 163 8.60 11.08 -0.86
C GLY A 163 7.50 10.73 -1.90
N LEU A 164 7.53 9.54 -2.48
CA LEU A 164 6.53 9.09 -3.46
C LEU A 164 5.20 8.69 -2.80
N GLY A 165 5.24 8.18 -1.57
CA GLY A 165 4.06 7.79 -0.82
C GLY A 165 3.42 6.47 -1.29
N PHE A 166 4.11 5.65 -2.05
CA PHE A 166 3.64 4.30 -2.36
C PHE A 166 3.77 3.41 -1.11
N ALA A 167 2.66 2.83 -0.68
CA ALA A 167 2.61 1.97 0.50
C ALA A 167 1.67 0.80 0.28
N VAL A 168 2.02 -0.35 0.86
CA VAL A 168 1.21 -1.56 0.91
C VAL A 168 0.65 -1.70 2.32
N PRO A 169 -0.65 -1.47 2.53
CA PRO A 169 -1.25 -1.60 3.85
C PRO A 169 -1.37 -3.07 4.26
N TYR A 170 -1.11 -3.36 5.53
CA TYR A 170 -1.25 -4.70 6.10
C TYR A 170 -1.72 -4.66 7.56
N LEU A 171 -2.30 -5.78 8.01
CA LEU A 171 -2.72 -5.96 9.40
C LEU A 171 -1.68 -6.78 10.17
N HIS A 172 -1.23 -6.28 11.31
CA HIS A 172 -0.38 -7.02 12.24
C HIS A 172 -0.76 -6.72 13.68
N ASN A 173 -0.96 -7.77 14.49
CA ASN A 173 -1.41 -7.67 15.89
C ASN A 173 -2.66 -6.80 16.07
N GLY A 174 -3.64 -6.93 15.15
CA GLY A 174 -4.87 -6.15 15.19
C GLY A 174 -4.71 -4.66 14.87
N GLN A 175 -3.54 -4.23 14.39
CA GLN A 175 -3.28 -2.86 13.97
C GLN A 175 -2.95 -2.79 12.49
N THR A 176 -3.41 -1.73 11.84
CA THR A 176 -3.06 -1.44 10.45
C THR A 176 -1.70 -0.77 10.39
N HIS A 177 -0.85 -1.24 9.52
CA HIS A 177 0.48 -0.71 9.24
C HIS A 177 0.65 -0.48 7.75
N ASP A 178 1.50 0.47 7.39
CA ASP A 178 1.93 0.70 6.01
C ASP A 178 3.33 0.12 5.80
N TYR A 179 3.46 -0.78 4.85
CA TYR A 179 4.76 -1.20 4.33
C TYR A 179 5.14 -0.30 3.17
N VAL A 180 6.23 0.43 3.32
CA VAL A 180 6.82 1.31 2.31
C VAL A 180 8.05 0.61 1.74
N PRO A 181 7.97 -0.03 0.56
CA PRO A 181 9.11 -0.69 -0.06
C PRO A 181 10.16 0.29 -0.56
N ASP A 182 11.41 -0.18 -0.72
CA ASP A 182 12.54 0.70 -1.08
C ASP A 182 12.49 1.19 -2.53
N PHE A 183 12.26 0.29 -3.50
CA PHE A 183 12.34 0.60 -4.92
C PHE A 183 11.14 0.05 -5.69
N ILE A 184 10.70 0.84 -6.68
CA ILE A 184 9.77 0.41 -7.72
C ILE A 184 10.53 0.50 -9.05
N ILE A 185 10.58 -0.61 -9.79
CA ILE A 185 11.41 -0.77 -10.98
C ILE A 185 10.53 -1.22 -12.14
N ARG A 186 10.59 -0.48 -13.25
CA ARG A 186 10.01 -0.90 -14.54
C ARG A 186 11.03 -1.71 -15.31
N LEU A 187 10.65 -2.90 -15.69
CA LEU A 187 11.50 -3.85 -16.41
C LEU A 187 11.20 -3.85 -17.91
N ARG A 188 12.19 -4.26 -18.71
CA ARG A 188 12.04 -4.47 -20.14
C ARG A 188 11.21 -5.72 -20.40
N GLY A 189 10.34 -5.68 -21.39
CA GLY A 189 9.48 -6.77 -21.84
C GLY A 189 8.45 -6.26 -22.84
N ASP A 190 7.75 -7.18 -23.49
CA ASP A 190 6.67 -6.85 -24.43
C ASP A 190 5.46 -6.26 -23.70
N ASP A 191 5.25 -6.70 -22.46
CA ASP A 191 4.21 -6.19 -21.56
C ASP A 191 4.81 -5.25 -20.51
N GLU A 192 3.96 -4.43 -19.89
CA GLU A 192 4.37 -3.61 -18.75
C GLU A 192 4.68 -4.49 -17.54
N ARG A 193 5.95 -4.46 -17.12
CA ARG A 193 6.46 -5.26 -16.01
C ARG A 193 7.09 -4.40 -14.95
N TYR A 194 6.76 -4.72 -13.70
CA TYR A 194 7.23 -3.97 -12.55
C TYR A 194 7.76 -4.92 -11.47
N LEU A 195 8.79 -4.47 -10.78
CA LEU A 195 9.35 -5.14 -9.61
C LEU A 195 9.34 -4.19 -8.42
N ILE A 196 8.73 -4.64 -7.34
CA ILE A 196 8.95 -4.06 -6.02
C ILE A 196 10.18 -4.72 -5.44
N LEU A 197 11.25 -3.97 -5.20
CA LEU A 197 12.49 -4.47 -4.63
C LEU A 197 12.72 -3.86 -3.25
N GLU A 198 12.85 -4.73 -2.27
CA GLU A 198 13.24 -4.39 -0.91
C GLU A 198 14.69 -4.78 -0.67
N THR A 199 15.46 -3.84 -0.11
CA THR A 199 16.86 -4.07 0.24
C THR A 199 16.99 -4.06 1.77
N LYS A 200 17.21 -5.20 2.40
CA LYS A 200 17.24 -5.23 3.85
C LYS A 200 18.28 -6.14 4.49
N GLY A 201 18.85 -5.60 5.59
CA GLY A 201 19.49 -6.37 6.62
C GLY A 201 18.46 -7.10 7.52
N TYR A 202 18.72 -7.13 8.83
CA TYR A 202 17.82 -7.75 9.81
C TYR A 202 16.56 -6.89 10.01
N ASP A 203 15.37 -7.47 9.78
CA ASP A 203 14.07 -6.88 10.10
C ASP A 203 13.18 -7.94 10.76
N PRO A 204 12.80 -7.79 12.04
CA PRO A 204 11.93 -8.74 12.72
C PRO A 204 10.53 -8.85 12.09
N MET A 205 10.09 -7.84 11.32
CA MET A 205 8.81 -7.81 10.63
C MET A 205 8.90 -8.26 9.17
N ARG A 206 10.04 -8.80 8.75
CA ARG A 206 10.32 -9.17 7.36
C ARG A 206 9.25 -10.09 6.78
N ASP A 207 8.91 -11.15 7.50
CA ASP A 207 7.97 -12.16 6.99
C ASP A 207 6.57 -11.57 6.80
N VAL A 208 6.11 -10.74 7.75
CA VAL A 208 4.80 -10.09 7.68
C VAL A 208 4.73 -9.11 6.50
N LYS A 209 5.78 -8.31 6.30
CA LYS A 209 5.87 -7.37 5.17
C LYS A 209 5.98 -8.09 3.84
N THR A 210 6.75 -9.19 3.78
CA THR A 210 6.88 -10.02 2.58
C THR A 210 5.54 -10.63 2.19
N GLN A 211 4.79 -11.18 3.15
CA GLN A 211 3.46 -11.72 2.90
C GLN A 211 2.49 -10.64 2.42
N ALA A 212 2.54 -9.45 3.02
CA ALA A 212 1.72 -8.33 2.60
C ALA A 212 2.03 -7.88 1.16
N ALA A 213 3.31 -7.75 0.82
CA ALA A 213 3.75 -7.38 -0.52
C ALA A 213 3.38 -8.45 -1.55
N GLN A 214 3.55 -9.73 -1.24
CA GLN A 214 3.16 -10.82 -2.13
C GLN A 214 1.66 -10.82 -2.37
N ARG A 215 0.85 -10.67 -1.32
CA ARG A 215 -0.60 -10.57 -1.44
C ARG A 215 -1.04 -9.40 -2.32
N TRP A 216 -0.38 -8.24 -2.17
CA TRP A 216 -0.63 -7.09 -3.02
C TRP A 216 -0.30 -7.39 -4.50
N VAL A 217 0.85 -7.99 -4.76
CA VAL A 217 1.28 -8.41 -6.10
C VAL A 217 0.29 -9.38 -6.72
N ASP A 218 -0.14 -10.39 -5.97
CA ASP A 218 -1.11 -11.39 -6.46
C ASP A 218 -2.44 -10.73 -6.83
N ALA A 219 -2.90 -9.77 -6.01
CA ALA A 219 -4.12 -9.02 -6.25
C ALA A 219 -4.03 -8.14 -7.51
N VAL A 220 -2.94 -7.40 -7.69
CA VAL A 220 -2.73 -6.55 -8.87
C VAL A 220 -2.62 -7.38 -10.14
N ASN A 221 -1.90 -8.50 -10.09
CA ASN A 221 -1.76 -9.41 -11.22
C ASN A 221 -3.10 -10.08 -11.58
N ALA A 222 -3.92 -10.41 -10.61
CA ALA A 222 -5.27 -10.95 -10.86
C ALA A 222 -6.21 -9.93 -11.52
N ASP A 223 -6.06 -8.64 -11.23
CA ASP A 223 -6.81 -7.55 -11.87
C ASP A 223 -6.36 -7.30 -13.32
N ALA A 224 -5.09 -7.54 -13.63
CA ALA A 224 -4.47 -7.44 -14.97
C ALA A 224 -4.52 -6.05 -15.64
N ARG A 225 -4.97 -4.99 -14.96
CA ARG A 225 -5.08 -3.63 -15.52
C ARG A 225 -3.82 -2.78 -15.37
N PHE A 226 -2.90 -3.20 -14.50
CA PHE A 226 -1.76 -2.39 -14.08
C PHE A 226 -0.41 -3.01 -14.46
N GLY A 227 -0.39 -3.84 -15.49
CA GLY A 227 0.80 -4.61 -15.88
C GLY A 227 1.07 -5.79 -14.95
N HIS A 228 2.19 -6.44 -15.15
CA HIS A 228 2.62 -7.58 -14.35
C HIS A 228 3.61 -7.16 -13.26
N TRP A 229 3.29 -7.44 -12.02
CA TRP A 229 4.09 -7.07 -10.86
C TRP A 229 4.77 -8.27 -10.24
N SER A 230 5.96 -8.05 -9.72
CA SER A 230 6.73 -9.02 -8.94
C SER A 230 7.26 -8.37 -7.67
N TYR A 231 7.62 -9.19 -6.70
CA TYR A 231 8.24 -8.75 -5.45
C TYR A 231 9.51 -9.53 -5.18
N ALA A 232 10.55 -8.84 -4.74
CA ALA A 232 11.78 -9.47 -4.30
C ALA A 232 12.39 -8.75 -3.10
N VAL A 233 12.97 -9.53 -2.20
CA VAL A 233 13.80 -9.05 -1.09
C VAL A 233 15.23 -9.50 -1.32
N VAL A 234 16.17 -8.60 -1.21
CA VAL A 234 17.61 -8.91 -1.24
C VAL A 234 18.25 -8.57 0.10
N SER A 235 18.97 -9.54 0.64
CA SER A 235 19.71 -9.38 1.89
C SER A 235 21.17 -8.97 1.67
N ASN A 236 21.62 -8.98 0.41
CA ASN A 236 22.92 -8.52 0.00
C ASN A 236 22.77 -7.71 -1.30
N VAL A 237 23.44 -6.59 -1.37
CA VAL A 237 23.38 -5.70 -2.54
C VAL A 237 23.92 -6.38 -3.81
N THR A 238 24.86 -7.29 -3.67
CA THR A 238 25.41 -8.09 -4.78
C THR A 238 24.37 -9.00 -5.43
N ASP A 239 23.24 -9.27 -4.76
CA ASP A 239 22.16 -10.12 -5.26
C ASP A 239 21.14 -9.34 -6.11
N VAL A 240 21.23 -8.01 -6.12
CA VAL A 240 20.32 -7.16 -6.92
C VAL A 240 20.31 -7.52 -8.40
N PRO A 241 21.46 -7.68 -9.09
CA PRO A 241 21.47 -8.09 -10.51
C PRO A 241 20.77 -9.43 -10.75
N ALA A 242 21.03 -10.42 -9.88
CA ALA A 242 20.40 -11.73 -10.00
C ALA A 242 18.88 -11.67 -9.76
N ALA A 243 18.42 -10.82 -8.83
CA ALA A 243 17.00 -10.60 -8.59
C ALA A 243 16.32 -9.95 -9.81
N LEU A 244 16.94 -8.96 -10.44
CA LEU A 244 16.45 -8.30 -11.65
C LEU A 244 16.35 -9.29 -12.83
N THR A 245 17.38 -10.10 -13.05
CA THR A 245 17.39 -11.11 -14.13
C THR A 245 16.30 -12.17 -13.93
N ARG A 246 16.07 -12.62 -12.69
CA ARG A 246 15.09 -13.68 -12.38
C ARG A 246 13.67 -13.31 -12.72
N VAL A 247 13.28 -12.04 -12.54
CA VAL A 247 11.91 -11.54 -12.78
C VAL A 247 11.72 -11.00 -14.19
N SER A 248 12.81 -10.83 -14.95
CA SER A 248 12.77 -10.51 -16.38
C SER A 248 12.74 -11.82 -17.16
N PRO A 249 11.72 -12.07 -18.00
CA PRO A 249 11.81 -13.18 -18.94
C PRO A 249 13.03 -12.94 -19.82
N LEU A 250 13.91 -13.93 -19.90
CA LEU A 250 15.00 -13.93 -20.87
C LEU A 250 14.41 -13.72 -22.25
N LEU A 251 14.93 -12.73 -22.96
CA LEU A 251 14.71 -12.52 -24.38
C LEU A 251 15.10 -13.76 -25.18
#